data_db6255fbdc9f7211e2714961555650fd
#
_entry.id   db6255fbdc9f7211e2714961555650fd
#
_cell.length_a   1.000
_cell.length_b   1.000
_cell.length_c   1.000
_cell.angle_alpha   90.00
_cell.angle_beta   90.00
_cell.angle_gamma   90.00
#
_symmetry.space_group_name_H-M   'P 1'
#
loop_
_entity.id
_entity.type
_entity.pdbx_description
1 polymer ?
#
loop_
_entity_poly.entity_id
_entity_poly.type
_entity_poly.pdbx_seq_one_letter_code
_entity_poly.pdbx_strand_id
1 'polypeptide(L)'
;GVFSFNGNKIITTSGGGGLICQSETAKEKAIFLATQAKEDAIHYEHKHIGYNYRMSNISASIGLGQLEVLSKHIQLRRQNHAFYQQLFDTLSEVTLHQESNENFISNHWLNVIQLASFEQREALRLHLENNNIESRPVWKPMHLQPLFQDNLYFGDDLTDTLFDNGLCLPSGSNLLEEDLMRIKKALLSFFN
;
A
#
# COMPACT_ATOMS: atom_id res chain seq x y z
N GLY A 1 -11.78 -8.49 -8.89
CA GLY A 1 -10.62 -7.79 -8.33
C GLY A 1 -10.92 -6.33 -8.10
N VAL A 2 -10.20 -5.72 -7.16
CA VAL A 2 -10.33 -4.28 -6.83
C VAL A 2 -8.95 -3.65 -6.93
N PHE A 3 -8.84 -2.55 -7.69
CA PHE A 3 -7.65 -1.74 -7.79
C PHE A 3 -7.87 -0.38 -7.13
N SER A 4 -6.85 0.14 -6.49
CA SER A 4 -6.85 1.48 -5.92
C SER A 4 -5.84 2.37 -6.66
N PHE A 5 -6.29 3.55 -7.06
CA PHE A 5 -5.45 4.60 -7.66
C PHE A 5 -5.34 5.82 -6.73
N ASN A 6 -5.42 5.58 -5.42
CA ASN A 6 -5.24 6.63 -4.42
C ASN A 6 -3.82 7.24 -4.49
N GLY A 7 -3.63 8.43 -3.91
CA GLY A 7 -2.42 9.24 -4.03
C GLY A 7 -1.11 8.54 -3.66
N ASN A 8 -1.17 7.57 -2.74
CA ASN A 8 0.00 6.84 -2.24
C ASN A 8 0.31 5.54 -3.00
N LYS A 9 -0.46 5.17 -4.04
CA LYS A 9 -0.24 3.92 -4.78
C LYS A 9 0.90 4.04 -5.79
N ILE A 10 1.33 2.90 -6.35
CA ILE A 10 2.44 2.86 -7.32
C ILE A 10 2.15 3.69 -8.58
N ILE A 11 0.88 3.74 -8.99
CA ILE A 11 0.31 4.73 -9.92
C ILE A 11 -0.91 5.35 -9.28
N THR A 12 -1.18 6.60 -9.56
CA THR A 12 -2.26 7.35 -8.92
C THR A 12 -3.07 8.16 -9.93
N THR A 13 -4.34 8.34 -9.62
CA THR A 13 -5.23 9.30 -10.27
C THR A 13 -5.74 10.35 -9.26
N SER A 14 -4.99 10.59 -8.18
CA SER A 14 -5.38 11.36 -7.00
C SER A 14 -6.44 10.65 -6.13
N GLY A 15 -7.40 10.00 -6.74
CA GLY A 15 -8.44 9.18 -6.14
C GLY A 15 -9.05 8.24 -7.18
N GLY A 16 -9.96 7.39 -6.75
CA GLY A 16 -10.61 6.41 -7.62
C GLY A 16 -9.96 5.03 -7.60
N GLY A 17 -10.45 4.17 -8.46
CA GLY A 17 -10.01 2.78 -8.54
C GLY A 17 -10.64 2.08 -9.75
N GLY A 18 -10.39 0.78 -9.85
CA GLY A 18 -10.97 -0.11 -10.84
C GLY A 18 -11.58 -1.34 -10.20
N LEU A 19 -12.71 -1.78 -10.73
CA LEU A 19 -13.39 -3.00 -10.33
C LEU A 19 -13.42 -3.99 -11.50
N ILE A 20 -12.88 -5.19 -11.30
CA ILE A 20 -13.01 -6.30 -12.23
C ILE A 20 -14.13 -7.20 -11.74
N CYS A 21 -15.20 -7.29 -12.52
CA CYS A 21 -16.34 -8.16 -12.25
C CYS A 21 -16.20 -9.51 -12.96
N GLN A 22 -16.74 -10.58 -12.34
CA GLN A 22 -16.73 -11.92 -12.91
C GLN A 22 -17.90 -12.15 -13.87
N SER A 23 -18.94 -11.32 -13.83
CA SER A 23 -20.13 -11.41 -14.69
C SER A 23 -20.56 -10.05 -15.20
N GLU A 24 -21.21 -10.04 -16.38
CA GLU A 24 -21.76 -8.80 -16.96
C GLU A 24 -22.81 -8.18 -16.03
N THR A 25 -23.69 -9.00 -15.44
CA THR A 25 -24.70 -8.52 -14.48
C THR A 25 -24.10 -7.78 -13.29
N ALA A 26 -22.98 -8.29 -12.73
CA ALA A 26 -22.28 -7.62 -11.64
C ALA A 26 -21.67 -6.29 -12.10
N LYS A 27 -21.10 -6.25 -13.31
CA LYS A 27 -20.57 -5.03 -13.91
C LYS A 27 -21.64 -3.98 -14.15
N GLU A 28 -22.77 -4.36 -14.78
CA GLU A 28 -23.90 -3.47 -15.01
C GLU A 28 -24.45 -2.90 -13.71
N LYS A 29 -24.61 -3.74 -12.68
CA LYS A 29 -25.06 -3.28 -11.36
C LYS A 29 -24.07 -2.32 -10.72
N ALA A 30 -22.77 -2.58 -10.82
CA ALA A 30 -21.72 -1.70 -10.30
C ALA A 30 -21.74 -0.34 -11.02
N ILE A 31 -21.86 -0.31 -12.35
CA ILE A 31 -21.97 0.91 -13.15
C ILE A 31 -23.23 1.69 -12.76
N PHE A 32 -24.39 1.02 -12.67
CA PHE A 32 -25.65 1.63 -12.27
C PHE A 32 -25.54 2.34 -10.92
N LEU A 33 -25.00 1.66 -9.90
CA LEU A 33 -24.82 2.24 -8.56
C LEU A 33 -23.79 3.36 -8.56
N ALA A 34 -22.69 3.23 -9.30
CA ALA A 34 -21.64 4.25 -9.39
C ALA A 34 -22.03 5.48 -10.20
N THR A 35 -23.15 5.40 -10.96
CA THR A 35 -23.75 6.50 -11.74
C THR A 35 -25.06 6.98 -11.13
N GLN A 36 -25.11 7.06 -9.82
CA GLN A 36 -26.23 7.59 -9.03
C GLN A 36 -27.51 6.73 -9.04
N ALA A 37 -27.44 5.48 -9.52
CA ALA A 37 -28.62 4.61 -9.70
C ALA A 37 -29.79 5.31 -10.43
N LYS A 38 -29.45 6.06 -11.49
CA LYS A 38 -30.45 6.75 -12.30
C LYS A 38 -31.15 5.73 -13.18
N GLU A 39 -32.52 5.74 -13.13
CA GLU A 39 -33.36 4.93 -13.99
C GLU A 39 -33.34 5.44 -15.44
N ASP A 40 -33.66 4.55 -16.38
CA ASP A 40 -33.80 4.88 -17.80
C ASP A 40 -35.17 5.56 -18.03
N ALA A 41 -35.21 6.87 -17.75
CA ALA A 41 -36.38 7.72 -17.88
C ALA A 41 -36.01 9.08 -18.46
N ILE A 42 -36.94 9.80 -19.08
CA ILE A 42 -36.73 11.14 -19.63
C ILE A 42 -36.39 12.14 -18.51
N HIS A 43 -36.96 11.96 -17.34
CA HIS A 43 -36.72 12.74 -16.13
C HIS A 43 -35.74 12.00 -15.18
N TYR A 44 -35.25 12.70 -14.17
CA TYR A 44 -34.46 12.06 -13.12
C TYR A 44 -35.39 11.25 -12.21
N GLU A 45 -35.18 9.93 -12.22
CA GLU A 45 -35.90 8.98 -11.37
C GLU A 45 -34.87 8.04 -10.71
N HIS A 46 -35.03 7.78 -9.42
CA HIS A 46 -34.15 6.92 -8.64
C HIS A 46 -34.99 6.00 -7.77
N LYS A 47 -34.96 4.69 -8.04
CA LYS A 47 -35.57 3.63 -7.21
C LYS A 47 -34.61 3.02 -6.21
N HIS A 48 -33.33 3.31 -6.38
CA HIS A 48 -32.25 2.80 -5.54
C HIS A 48 -31.34 3.94 -5.11
N ILE A 49 -30.66 3.75 -3.95
CA ILE A 49 -29.59 4.64 -3.53
C ILE A 49 -28.36 4.32 -4.39
N GLY A 50 -27.82 5.33 -5.03
CA GLY A 50 -26.57 5.25 -5.80
C GLY A 50 -25.62 6.38 -5.45
N TYR A 51 -24.44 6.38 -6.07
CA TYR A 51 -23.33 7.27 -5.73
C TYR A 51 -22.73 7.86 -7.00
N ASN A 52 -22.12 9.03 -6.88
CA ASN A 52 -21.32 9.61 -7.95
C ASN A 52 -19.87 9.13 -7.82
N TYR A 53 -19.62 7.87 -8.20
CA TYR A 53 -18.32 7.19 -8.03
C TYR A 53 -17.61 6.88 -9.35
N ARG A 54 -18.11 7.38 -10.48
CA ARG A 54 -17.39 7.25 -11.75
C ARG A 54 -16.16 8.15 -11.73
N MET A 55 -15.02 7.57 -12.14
CA MET A 55 -13.78 8.34 -12.34
C MET A 55 -14.01 9.44 -13.39
N SER A 56 -13.58 10.66 -13.09
CA SER A 56 -13.64 11.77 -14.04
C SER A 56 -12.65 11.56 -15.20
N ASN A 57 -12.91 12.20 -16.34
CA ASN A 57 -11.98 12.16 -17.48
C ASN A 57 -10.61 12.73 -17.10
N ILE A 58 -10.54 13.73 -16.24
CA ILE A 58 -9.29 14.31 -15.74
C ILE A 58 -8.48 13.24 -14.99
N SER A 59 -9.11 12.57 -14.02
CA SER A 59 -8.47 11.49 -13.25
C SER A 59 -8.06 10.32 -14.18
N ALA A 60 -8.92 9.95 -15.12
CA ALA A 60 -8.61 8.89 -16.07
C ALA A 60 -7.42 9.23 -16.98
N SER A 61 -7.30 10.49 -17.41
CA SER A 61 -6.16 10.96 -18.21
C SER A 61 -4.85 10.94 -17.42
N ILE A 62 -4.88 11.32 -16.14
CA ILE A 62 -3.72 11.18 -15.25
C ILE A 62 -3.33 9.69 -15.13
N GLY A 63 -4.32 8.80 -14.94
CA GLY A 63 -4.10 7.37 -14.85
C GLY A 63 -3.46 6.78 -16.11
N LEU A 64 -3.88 7.24 -17.29
CA LEU A 64 -3.30 6.81 -18.56
C LEU A 64 -1.81 7.18 -18.64
N GLY A 65 -1.45 8.43 -18.34
CA GLY A 65 -0.06 8.85 -18.28
C GLY A 65 0.78 8.12 -17.22
N GLN A 66 0.18 7.81 -16.06
CA GLN A 66 0.83 7.01 -15.03
C GLN A 66 1.05 5.55 -15.48
N LEU A 67 0.12 4.99 -16.25
CA LEU A 67 0.23 3.62 -16.77
C LEU A 67 1.40 3.48 -17.76
N GLU A 68 1.67 4.51 -18.56
CA GLU A 68 2.81 4.52 -19.51
C GLU A 68 4.16 4.36 -18.82
N VAL A 69 4.29 4.83 -17.57
CA VAL A 69 5.54 4.75 -16.79
C VAL A 69 5.53 3.68 -15.70
N LEU A 70 4.48 2.88 -15.60
CA LEU A 70 4.31 1.87 -14.54
C LEU A 70 5.48 0.89 -14.49
N SER A 71 5.92 0.35 -15.64
CA SER A 71 7.03 -0.59 -15.69
C SER A 71 8.34 0.00 -15.15
N LYS A 72 8.59 1.27 -15.42
CA LYS A 72 9.74 2.00 -14.85
C LYS A 72 9.61 2.14 -13.34
N HIS A 73 8.43 2.48 -12.82
CA HIS A 73 8.20 2.58 -11.37
C HIS A 73 8.40 1.23 -10.68
N ILE A 74 7.92 0.14 -11.26
CA ILE A 74 8.14 -1.21 -10.73
C ILE A 74 9.64 -1.52 -10.67
N GLN A 75 10.39 -1.25 -11.72
CA GLN A 75 11.83 -1.48 -11.77
C GLN A 75 12.57 -0.71 -10.68
N LEU A 76 12.29 0.58 -10.52
CA LEU A 76 12.92 1.43 -9.50
C LEU A 76 12.61 0.94 -8.08
N ARG A 77 11.36 0.55 -7.80
CA ARG A 77 10.98 0.00 -6.50
C ARG A 77 11.66 -1.33 -6.20
N ARG A 78 11.84 -2.17 -7.21
CA ARG A 78 12.60 -3.42 -7.09
C ARG A 78 14.09 -3.16 -6.84
N GLN A 79 14.67 -2.12 -7.41
CA GLN A 79 16.04 -1.70 -7.10
C GLN A 79 16.16 -1.25 -5.65
N ASN A 80 15.20 -0.49 -5.14
CA ASN A 80 15.16 -0.12 -3.72
C ASN A 80 15.05 -1.35 -2.82
N HIS A 81 14.22 -2.33 -3.19
CA HIS A 81 14.11 -3.58 -2.43
C HIS A 81 15.43 -4.36 -2.42
N ALA A 82 16.09 -4.50 -3.56
CA ALA A 82 17.40 -5.16 -3.66
C ALA A 82 18.48 -4.45 -2.82
N PHE A 83 18.45 -3.12 -2.76
CA PHE A 83 19.31 -2.33 -1.87
C PHE A 83 19.05 -2.67 -0.39
N TYR A 84 17.81 -2.71 0.05
CA TYR A 84 17.47 -3.11 1.41
C TYR A 84 17.84 -4.56 1.71
N GLN A 85 17.64 -5.47 0.75
CA GLN A 85 18.04 -6.87 0.90
C GLN A 85 19.55 -6.96 1.21
N GLN A 86 20.39 -6.33 0.39
CA GLN A 86 21.85 -6.33 0.60
C GLN A 86 22.25 -5.71 1.94
N LEU A 87 21.52 -4.68 2.39
CA LEU A 87 21.79 -4.05 3.68
C LEU A 87 21.44 -5.00 4.83
N PHE A 88 20.24 -5.61 4.80
CA PHE A 88 19.77 -6.45 5.90
C PHE A 88 20.37 -7.86 5.90
N ASP A 89 20.93 -8.34 4.79
CA ASP A 89 21.75 -9.57 4.78
C ASP A 89 22.96 -9.49 5.74
N THR A 90 23.34 -8.28 6.13
CA THR A 90 24.45 -8.04 7.09
C THR A 90 23.97 -7.85 8.53
N LEU A 91 22.66 -7.81 8.78
CA LEU A 91 22.02 -7.54 10.07
C LEU A 91 21.10 -8.70 10.45
N SER A 92 21.49 -9.48 11.45
CA SER A 92 20.72 -10.64 11.91
C SER A 92 19.43 -10.29 12.68
N GLU A 93 19.28 -9.05 13.10
CA GLU A 93 18.19 -8.56 13.97
C GLU A 93 16.97 -8.08 13.20
N VAL A 94 17.05 -8.05 11.88
CA VAL A 94 16.01 -7.51 11.00
C VAL A 94 15.69 -8.51 9.90
N THR A 95 14.41 -8.76 9.69
CA THR A 95 13.94 -9.57 8.55
C THR A 95 13.23 -8.67 7.55
N LEU A 96 13.72 -8.61 6.32
CA LEU A 96 13.02 -7.96 5.21
C LEU A 96 11.97 -8.91 4.65
N HIS A 97 10.73 -8.42 4.52
CA HIS A 97 9.64 -9.20 3.96
C HIS A 97 9.88 -9.53 2.47
N GLN A 98 9.76 -10.81 2.12
CA GLN A 98 9.97 -11.34 0.79
C GLN A 98 8.68 -11.93 0.21
N GLU A 99 8.65 -12.19 -1.10
CA GLU A 99 7.62 -13.01 -1.70
C GLU A 99 7.62 -14.42 -1.08
N SER A 100 6.43 -14.97 -0.88
CA SER A 100 6.28 -16.29 -0.25
C SER A 100 6.84 -17.44 -1.08
N ASN A 101 6.88 -17.29 -2.41
CA ASN A 101 7.46 -18.24 -3.36
C ASN A 101 7.57 -17.63 -4.77
N GLU A 102 8.19 -18.36 -5.70
CA GLU A 102 8.44 -17.95 -7.09
C GLU A 102 7.19 -17.68 -7.95
N ASN A 103 6.01 -18.12 -7.50
CA ASN A 103 4.76 -17.87 -8.23
C ASN A 103 4.21 -16.46 -7.98
N PHE A 104 4.79 -15.71 -7.04
CA PHE A 104 4.41 -14.36 -6.73
C PHE A 104 5.49 -13.38 -7.17
N ILE A 105 5.06 -12.35 -7.88
CA ILE A 105 5.94 -11.28 -8.34
C ILE A 105 5.44 -9.97 -7.73
N SER A 106 6.13 -9.49 -6.70
CA SER A 106 5.84 -8.20 -6.07
C SER A 106 6.34 -7.03 -6.91
N ASN A 107 5.60 -5.96 -6.91
CA ASN A 107 6.08 -4.66 -7.40
C ASN A 107 6.85 -3.87 -6.32
N HIS A 108 7.00 -4.43 -5.12
CA HIS A 108 7.62 -3.81 -3.94
C HIS A 108 7.13 -2.37 -3.70
N TRP A 109 5.80 -2.20 -3.76
CA TRP A 109 5.17 -0.91 -3.46
C TRP A 109 5.66 -0.34 -2.13
N LEU A 110 5.81 -1.21 -1.13
CA LEU A 110 6.43 -0.88 0.15
C LEU A 110 7.49 -1.93 0.49
N ASN A 111 8.56 -1.50 1.14
CA ASN A 111 9.55 -2.36 1.77
C ASN A 111 9.22 -2.45 3.26
N VAL A 112 8.91 -3.64 3.72
CA VAL A 112 8.51 -3.92 5.09
C VAL A 112 9.60 -4.73 5.78
N ILE A 113 9.99 -4.30 6.97
CA ILE A 113 10.88 -5.05 7.86
C ILE A 113 10.14 -5.51 9.09
N GLN A 114 10.56 -6.63 9.64
CA GLN A 114 10.16 -7.16 10.94
C GLN A 114 11.32 -7.03 11.93
N LEU A 115 11.01 -6.54 13.10
CA LEU A 115 11.92 -6.39 14.23
C LEU A 115 11.54 -7.36 15.34
N ALA A 116 12.38 -7.49 16.36
CA ALA A 116 12.18 -8.47 17.42
C ALA A 116 10.99 -8.13 18.34
N SER A 117 10.67 -6.82 18.50
CA SER A 117 9.57 -6.38 19.36
C SER A 117 8.99 -5.04 18.95
N PHE A 118 7.83 -4.73 19.53
CA PHE A 118 7.19 -3.41 19.41
C PHE A 118 8.13 -2.27 19.87
N GLU A 119 8.84 -2.45 20.99
CA GLU A 119 9.73 -1.43 21.54
C GLU A 119 10.88 -1.13 20.58
N GLN A 120 11.48 -2.17 19.98
CA GLN A 120 12.54 -2.02 19.01
C GLN A 120 12.03 -1.34 17.73
N ARG A 121 10.84 -1.74 17.26
CA ARG A 121 10.18 -1.12 16.10
C ARG A 121 9.91 0.38 16.33
N GLU A 122 9.38 0.72 17.51
CA GLU A 122 9.08 2.12 17.82
C GLU A 122 10.36 2.94 18.05
N ALA A 123 11.37 2.37 18.69
CA ALA A 123 12.67 3.01 18.84
C ALA A 123 13.32 3.31 17.47
N LEU A 124 13.29 2.35 16.54
CA LEU A 124 13.78 2.56 15.17
C LEU A 124 12.95 3.63 14.42
N ARG A 125 11.64 3.59 14.54
CA ARG A 125 10.76 4.60 13.92
C ARG A 125 11.12 6.01 14.38
N LEU A 126 11.27 6.22 15.68
CA LEU A 126 11.67 7.50 16.28
C LEU A 126 13.09 7.90 15.87
N HIS A 127 14.02 6.94 15.81
CA HIS A 127 15.38 7.21 15.34
C HIS A 127 15.39 7.69 13.89
N LEU A 128 14.61 7.07 13.00
CA LEU A 128 14.47 7.51 11.61
C LEU A 128 13.82 8.89 11.50
N GLU A 129 12.75 9.13 12.28
CA GLU A 129 12.08 10.44 12.35
C GLU A 129 13.04 11.55 12.78
N ASN A 130 13.88 11.33 13.80
CA ASN A 130 14.92 12.27 14.25
C ASN A 130 15.99 12.54 13.17
N ASN A 131 16.13 11.63 12.21
CA ASN A 131 16.98 11.80 11.03
C ASN A 131 16.21 12.36 9.81
N ASN A 132 14.98 12.84 10.00
CA ASN A 132 14.08 13.28 8.93
C ASN A 132 13.83 12.21 7.85
N ILE A 133 13.69 10.96 8.27
CA ILE A 133 13.35 9.82 7.42
C ILE A 133 11.99 9.31 7.89
N GLU A 134 10.98 9.44 7.03
CA GLU A 134 9.63 8.93 7.34
C GLU A 134 9.62 7.41 7.27
N SER A 135 9.06 6.80 8.31
CA SER A 135 8.73 5.38 8.35
C SER A 135 7.41 5.19 9.07
N ARG A 136 6.69 4.13 8.79
CA ARG A 136 5.36 3.90 9.38
C ARG A 136 5.20 2.44 9.79
N PRO A 137 4.55 2.16 10.93
CA PRO A 137 4.11 0.81 11.24
C PRO A 137 3.29 0.24 10.08
N VAL A 138 3.29 -1.07 9.92
CA VAL A 138 2.33 -1.74 9.03
C VAL A 138 0.90 -1.53 9.53
N TRP A 139 -0.11 -1.90 8.74
CA TRP A 139 -1.50 -1.59 9.07
C TRP A 139 -1.98 -2.31 10.33
N LYS A 140 -2.61 -1.54 11.21
CA LYS A 140 -3.29 -2.09 12.38
C LYS A 140 -4.40 -3.05 11.93
N PRO A 141 -4.44 -4.29 12.44
CA PRO A 141 -5.47 -5.27 12.10
C PRO A 141 -6.88 -4.76 12.34
N MET A 142 -7.83 -5.22 11.53
CA MET A 142 -9.20 -4.74 11.59
C MET A 142 -9.87 -5.05 12.94
N HIS A 143 -9.63 -6.22 13.53
CA HIS A 143 -10.18 -6.59 14.84
C HIS A 143 -9.62 -5.75 16.00
N LEU A 144 -8.45 -5.13 15.81
CA LEU A 144 -7.88 -4.19 16.79
C LEU A 144 -8.34 -2.73 16.57
N GLN A 145 -9.08 -2.44 15.49
CA GLN A 145 -9.65 -1.13 15.30
C GLN A 145 -10.78 -0.88 16.29
N PRO A 146 -10.85 0.29 16.95
CA PRO A 146 -11.89 0.58 17.96
C PRO A 146 -13.31 0.33 17.45
N LEU A 147 -13.55 0.55 16.16
CA LEU A 147 -14.86 0.33 15.52
C LEU A 147 -15.29 -1.14 15.49
N PHE A 148 -14.35 -2.09 15.54
CA PHE A 148 -14.59 -3.51 15.32
C PHE A 148 -14.23 -4.38 16.54
N GLN A 149 -13.93 -3.78 17.69
CA GLN A 149 -13.52 -4.50 18.91
C GLN A 149 -14.57 -5.49 19.42
N ASP A 150 -15.85 -5.19 19.21
CA ASP A 150 -16.97 -6.04 19.63
C ASP A 150 -17.39 -7.08 18.57
N ASN A 151 -16.69 -7.13 17.43
CA ASN A 151 -16.99 -8.09 16.39
C ASN A 151 -16.29 -9.43 16.62
N LEU A 152 -16.89 -10.51 16.12
CA LEU A 152 -16.26 -11.83 16.16
C LEU A 152 -14.97 -11.80 15.32
N TYR A 153 -13.91 -12.34 15.90
CA TYR A 153 -12.63 -12.55 15.22
C TYR A 153 -12.34 -14.05 15.10
N PHE A 154 -11.89 -14.45 13.91
CA PHE A 154 -11.49 -15.83 13.60
C PHE A 154 -10.06 -15.77 13.05
N GLY A 155 -9.10 -16.21 13.82
CA GLY A 155 -7.68 -16.16 13.45
C GLY A 155 -6.78 -16.43 14.65
N ASP A 156 -5.49 -16.24 14.42
CA ASP A 156 -4.43 -16.28 15.43
C ASP A 156 -3.79 -14.89 15.61
N ASP A 157 -2.79 -14.79 16.47
CA ASP A 157 -2.11 -13.55 16.80
C ASP A 157 -1.05 -13.11 15.74
N LEU A 158 -0.99 -13.78 14.58
CA LEU A 158 0.02 -13.48 13.55
C LEU A 158 -0.08 -12.04 13.05
N THR A 159 -1.30 -11.57 12.76
CA THR A 159 -1.51 -10.21 12.26
C THR A 159 -1.15 -9.14 13.30
N ASP A 160 -1.35 -9.44 14.58
CA ASP A 160 -1.03 -8.57 15.70
C ASP A 160 0.50 -8.46 15.85
N THR A 161 1.18 -9.60 15.83
CA THR A 161 2.66 -9.65 15.81
C THR A 161 3.25 -8.91 14.62
N LEU A 162 2.68 -9.09 13.42
CA LEU A 162 3.12 -8.37 12.22
C LEU A 162 2.93 -6.86 12.36
N PHE A 163 1.84 -6.41 12.96
CA PHE A 163 1.58 -4.99 13.23
C PHE A 163 2.53 -4.43 14.29
N ASP A 164 2.70 -5.14 15.39
CA ASP A 164 3.53 -4.68 16.50
C ASP A 164 5.00 -4.54 16.06
N ASN A 165 5.51 -5.50 15.31
CA ASN A 165 6.93 -5.58 14.96
C ASN A 165 7.27 -5.02 13.58
N GLY A 166 6.26 -4.75 12.75
CA GLY A 166 6.44 -4.39 11.34
C GLY A 166 6.61 -2.90 11.09
N LEU A 167 7.59 -2.53 10.29
CA LEU A 167 7.86 -1.15 9.88
C LEU A 167 8.03 -1.04 8.36
N CYS A 168 7.30 -0.11 7.76
CA CYS A 168 7.44 0.27 6.35
C CYS A 168 8.56 1.31 6.22
N LEU A 169 9.53 1.04 5.37
CA LEU A 169 10.63 1.93 5.03
C LEU A 169 10.34 2.75 3.77
N PRO A 170 11.08 3.86 3.53
CA PRO A 170 10.95 4.64 2.31
C PRO A 170 11.10 3.75 1.07
N SER A 171 10.11 3.80 0.17
CA SER A 171 10.02 2.89 -0.98
C SER A 171 9.70 3.61 -2.29
N GLY A 172 9.73 4.93 -2.30
CA GLY A 172 9.37 5.75 -3.46
C GLY A 172 10.27 5.47 -4.68
N SER A 173 9.68 5.45 -5.87
CA SER A 173 10.43 5.34 -7.13
C SER A 173 11.25 6.59 -7.47
N ASN A 174 11.12 7.64 -6.67
CA ASN A 174 11.85 8.90 -6.78
C ASN A 174 13.07 8.98 -5.85
N LEU A 175 13.36 7.93 -5.05
CA LEU A 175 14.55 7.91 -4.21
C LEU A 175 15.81 7.93 -5.07
N LEU A 176 16.72 8.83 -4.74
CA LEU A 176 18.03 8.93 -5.36
C LEU A 176 19.06 8.11 -4.55
N GLU A 177 20.22 7.90 -5.14
CA GLU A 177 21.31 7.17 -4.46
C GLU A 177 21.71 7.85 -3.15
N GLU A 178 21.75 9.18 -3.12
CA GLU A 178 22.02 9.96 -1.90
C GLU A 178 20.98 9.74 -0.80
N ASP A 179 19.70 9.59 -1.16
CA ASP A 179 18.63 9.27 -0.22
C ASP A 179 18.83 7.87 0.37
N LEU A 180 19.10 6.90 -0.48
CA LEU A 180 19.37 5.51 -0.07
C LEU A 180 20.61 5.42 0.85
N MET A 181 21.68 6.17 0.56
CA MET A 181 22.85 6.21 1.42
C MET A 181 22.56 6.88 2.77
N ARG A 182 21.74 7.93 2.80
CA ARG A 182 21.30 8.57 4.04
C ARG A 182 20.46 7.61 4.90
N ILE A 183 19.53 6.88 4.27
CA ILE A 183 18.71 5.86 4.94
C ILE A 183 19.61 4.75 5.50
N LYS A 184 20.53 4.23 4.69
CA LYS A 184 21.51 3.21 5.12
C LYS A 184 22.30 3.66 6.34
N LYS A 185 22.83 4.89 6.33
CA LYS A 185 23.59 5.43 7.46
C LYS A 185 22.75 5.48 8.73
N ALA A 186 21.50 5.94 8.64
CA ALA A 186 20.59 6.01 9.79
C ALA A 186 20.26 4.62 10.32
N LEU A 187 19.96 3.64 9.43
CA LEU A 187 19.69 2.27 9.84
C LEU A 187 20.91 1.63 10.53
N LEU A 188 22.10 1.72 9.93
CA LEU A 188 23.31 1.16 10.53
C LEU A 188 23.67 1.82 11.87
N SER A 189 23.41 3.13 12.05
CA SER A 189 23.68 3.79 13.32
C SER A 189 22.71 3.41 14.44
N PHE A 190 21.58 2.79 14.11
CA PHE A 190 20.65 2.27 15.09
C PHE A 190 21.03 0.87 15.58
N PHE A 191 21.56 0.02 14.68
CA PHE A 191 21.88 -1.38 14.98
C PHE A 191 23.34 -1.60 15.45
N ASN A 192 24.22 -0.59 15.36
CA ASN A 192 25.59 -0.61 15.87
C ASN A 192 25.70 0.16 17.19
#